data_6d46dd4a412315150e2777729e9f13ca
#
_entry.id   6d46dd4a412315150e2777729e9f13ca
#
_cell.length_a   1.000
_cell.length_b   1.000
_cell.length_c   1.000
_cell.angle_alpha   90.00
_cell.angle_beta   90.00
_cell.angle_gamma   90.00
#
_symmetry.space_group_name_H-M   'P 1'
#
loop_
_entity.id
_entity.type
_entity.pdbx_description
1 polymer ?
#
loop_
_entity_poly.entity_id
_entity_poly.type
_entity_poly.pdbx_seq_one_letter_code
_entity_poly.pdbx_strand_id
1 'polypeptide(L)'
;MNAAMSTPDGFIKEVWNKIPAAVKSAFFGAIVIGLLTHIYEFTNKLYNYDELMNTPNGYGTGAESGRWFLKILGDIFGAQFGNYSLPFVSGMISVLLLAISAGLIADMFQMQSKLFAVALGGFFISFPAVTSTFLFMYTAPFYCVAVLFSVLAAWLMIRFPNKILLNIFSVVLIACSLGIYQAYFSNTA
;
A
#
# COMPACT_ATOMS: atom_id res chain seq x y z
N MET A 1 29.57 -9.43 18.68
CA MET A 1 28.52 -9.67 17.68
C MET A 1 27.90 -11.01 18.00
N ASN A 2 26.66 -11.03 18.54
CA ASN A 2 26.04 -12.25 19.07
C ASN A 2 25.73 -13.24 17.93
N ALA A 3 26.05 -14.52 18.12
CA ALA A 3 25.80 -15.60 17.15
C ALA A 3 24.31 -15.70 16.70
N ALA A 4 23.37 -15.19 17.51
CA ALA A 4 21.95 -15.10 17.16
C ALA A 4 21.64 -14.12 15.99
N MET A 5 22.53 -13.18 15.69
CA MET A 5 22.40 -12.27 14.54
C MET A 5 22.82 -12.90 13.21
N SER A 6 23.48 -14.05 13.22
CA SER A 6 23.98 -14.72 12.02
C SER A 6 22.96 -15.61 11.32
N THR A 7 21.77 -15.81 11.93
CA THR A 7 20.68 -16.59 11.33
C THR A 7 19.58 -15.66 10.83
N PRO A 8 18.91 -15.94 9.67
CA PRO A 8 17.79 -15.16 9.17
C PRO A 8 16.70 -14.96 10.23
N ASP A 9 16.38 -16.00 11.00
CA ASP A 9 15.36 -15.96 12.07
C ASP A 9 15.77 -15.01 13.22
N GLY A 10 17.06 -14.96 13.57
CA GLY A 10 17.60 -14.05 14.56
C GLY A 10 17.46 -12.59 14.15
N PHE A 11 17.76 -12.30 12.89
CA PHE A 11 17.61 -10.97 12.31
C PHE A 11 16.14 -10.52 12.28
N ILE A 12 15.24 -11.38 11.80
CA ILE A 12 13.80 -11.08 11.75
C ILE A 12 13.25 -10.80 13.15
N LYS A 13 13.60 -11.63 14.15
CA LYS A 13 13.18 -11.42 15.54
C LYS A 13 13.69 -10.09 16.11
N GLU A 14 14.93 -9.74 15.82
CA GLU A 14 15.50 -8.48 16.30
C GLU A 14 14.79 -7.27 15.68
N VAL A 15 14.59 -7.26 14.38
CA VAL A 15 13.84 -6.21 13.68
C VAL A 15 12.42 -6.11 14.23
N TRP A 16 11.75 -7.25 14.37
CA TRP A 16 10.39 -7.30 14.92
C TRP A 16 10.28 -6.73 16.32
N ASN A 17 11.25 -7.04 17.20
CA ASN A 17 11.25 -6.54 18.56
C ASN A 17 11.49 -5.02 18.66
N LYS A 18 12.17 -4.44 17.67
CA LYS A 18 12.41 -2.99 17.61
C LYS A 18 11.17 -2.19 17.18
N ILE A 19 10.20 -2.82 16.52
CA ILE A 19 8.97 -2.15 16.08
C ILE A 19 8.08 -1.88 17.31
N PRO A 20 7.62 -0.64 17.52
CA PRO A 20 6.73 -0.28 18.63
C PRO A 20 5.42 -1.10 18.62
N ALA A 21 4.90 -1.38 19.81
CA ALA A 21 3.67 -2.18 19.93
C ALA A 21 2.46 -1.51 19.27
N ALA A 22 2.36 -0.19 19.31
CA ALA A 22 1.29 0.56 18.65
C ALA A 22 1.35 0.41 17.11
N VAL A 23 2.57 0.46 16.53
CA VAL A 23 2.77 0.26 15.09
C VAL A 23 2.28 -1.14 14.65
N LYS A 24 2.66 -2.18 15.40
CA LYS A 24 2.15 -3.54 15.19
C LYS A 24 0.62 -3.60 15.31
N SER A 25 0.07 -2.90 16.30
CA SER A 25 -1.38 -2.86 16.51
C SER A 25 -2.11 -2.19 15.35
N ALA A 26 -1.58 -1.10 14.79
CA ALA A 26 -2.13 -0.46 13.58
C ALA A 26 -2.09 -1.40 12.39
N PHE A 27 -0.96 -2.06 12.16
CA PHE A 27 -0.78 -3.02 11.08
C PHE A 27 -1.76 -4.19 11.16
N PHE A 28 -1.81 -4.89 12.30
CA PHE A 28 -2.73 -6.02 12.45
C PHE A 28 -4.19 -5.60 12.52
N GLY A 29 -4.49 -4.44 13.12
CA GLY A 29 -5.82 -3.86 13.12
C GLY A 29 -6.32 -3.58 11.71
N ALA A 30 -5.47 -3.00 10.86
CA ALA A 30 -5.79 -2.80 9.45
C ALA A 30 -6.03 -4.12 8.71
N ILE A 31 -5.22 -5.15 8.93
CA ILE A 31 -5.43 -6.46 8.30
C ILE A 31 -6.78 -7.05 8.72
N VAL A 32 -7.05 -7.14 10.02
CA VAL A 32 -8.27 -7.79 10.52
C VAL A 32 -9.51 -7.03 10.07
N ILE A 33 -9.54 -5.71 10.27
CA ILE A 33 -10.69 -4.88 9.90
C ILE A 33 -10.82 -4.83 8.37
N GLY A 34 -9.73 -4.72 7.63
CA GLY A 34 -9.74 -4.72 6.17
C GLY A 34 -10.31 -6.02 5.58
N LEU A 35 -9.93 -7.18 6.13
CA LEU A 35 -10.52 -8.44 5.72
C LEU A 35 -12.01 -8.51 6.05
N LEU A 36 -12.42 -8.12 7.26
CA LEU A 36 -13.82 -8.13 7.64
C LEU A 36 -14.67 -7.18 6.77
N THR A 37 -14.12 -6.04 6.37
CA THR A 37 -14.84 -5.05 5.58
C THR A 37 -14.94 -5.44 4.11
N HIS A 38 -13.87 -6.04 3.53
CA HIS A 38 -13.75 -6.20 2.09
C HIS A 38 -13.77 -7.66 1.61
N ILE A 39 -13.90 -8.65 2.51
CA ILE A 39 -13.85 -10.06 2.13
C ILE A 39 -14.90 -10.44 1.08
N TYR A 40 -16.06 -9.79 1.11
CA TYR A 40 -17.11 -10.02 0.13
C TYR A 40 -16.65 -9.66 -1.28
N GLU A 41 -15.99 -8.52 -1.46
CA GLU A 41 -15.44 -8.06 -2.74
C GLU A 41 -14.30 -8.96 -3.23
N PHE A 42 -13.52 -9.53 -2.29
CA PHE A 42 -12.40 -10.41 -2.64
C PHE A 42 -12.86 -11.82 -3.05
N THR A 43 -13.96 -12.28 -2.52
CA THR A 43 -14.50 -13.62 -2.80
C THR A 43 -15.54 -13.66 -3.91
N ASN A 44 -16.06 -12.48 -4.30
CA ASN A 44 -17.05 -12.35 -5.37
C ASN A 44 -16.48 -11.50 -6.50
N LYS A 45 -16.63 -11.96 -7.75
CA LYS A 45 -16.22 -11.20 -8.91
C LYS A 45 -17.26 -10.12 -9.21
N LEU A 46 -17.08 -8.95 -8.59
CA LEU A 46 -17.89 -7.77 -8.83
C LEU A 46 -17.22 -6.94 -9.92
N TYR A 47 -17.53 -7.26 -11.18
CA TYR A 47 -16.97 -6.54 -12.31
C TYR A 47 -17.57 -5.14 -12.42
N ASN A 48 -16.73 -4.14 -12.60
CA ASN A 48 -17.14 -2.86 -13.12
C ASN A 48 -16.89 -2.79 -14.65
N TYR A 49 -17.39 -1.72 -15.28
CA TYR A 49 -17.26 -1.52 -16.71
C TYR A 49 -15.79 -1.48 -17.16
N ASP A 50 -14.94 -0.76 -16.43
CA ASP A 50 -13.52 -0.61 -16.79
C ASP A 50 -12.76 -1.94 -16.71
N GLU A 51 -13.10 -2.77 -15.76
CA GLU A 51 -12.50 -4.09 -15.60
C GLU A 51 -12.85 -5.02 -16.77
N LEU A 52 -14.10 -4.97 -17.24
CA LEU A 52 -14.55 -5.73 -18.39
C LEU A 52 -13.91 -5.26 -19.70
N MET A 53 -13.70 -3.96 -19.86
CA MET A 53 -13.17 -3.35 -21.09
C MET A 53 -11.64 -3.42 -21.18
N ASN A 54 -10.93 -3.43 -20.05
CA ASN A 54 -9.47 -3.42 -20.03
C ASN A 54 -8.85 -4.83 -20.11
N THR A 55 -9.56 -5.87 -19.78
CA THR A 55 -9.11 -7.25 -19.95
C THR A 55 -9.58 -7.77 -21.32
N PRO A 56 -8.72 -8.33 -22.20
CA PRO A 56 -7.30 -8.70 -22.00
C PRO A 56 -6.28 -7.64 -22.47
N ASN A 57 -6.71 -6.43 -22.84
CA ASN A 57 -5.89 -5.45 -23.55
C ASN A 57 -4.98 -4.59 -22.65
N GLY A 58 -4.96 -4.87 -21.33
CA GLY A 58 -4.11 -4.18 -20.38
C GLY A 58 -4.75 -2.94 -19.76
N TYR A 59 -3.93 -2.13 -19.09
CA TYR A 59 -4.35 -0.96 -18.31
C TYR A 59 -4.52 0.26 -19.22
N GLY A 60 -5.61 0.33 -19.96
CA GLY A 60 -5.86 1.16 -21.14
C GLY A 60 -5.79 2.69 -21.00
N THR A 61 -5.55 3.28 -19.83
CA THR A 61 -5.53 4.74 -19.63
C THR A 61 -4.18 5.23 -19.12
N GLY A 62 -3.08 4.72 -19.66
CA GLY A 62 -1.75 4.92 -19.12
C GLY A 62 -1.17 6.33 -19.31
N ALA A 63 -0.26 6.48 -20.27
CA ALA A 63 0.57 7.66 -20.43
C ALA A 63 -0.20 8.93 -20.82
N GLU A 64 -1.28 8.82 -21.61
CA GLU A 64 -2.08 9.95 -22.08
C GLU A 64 -2.82 10.67 -20.93
N SER A 65 -3.19 9.94 -19.87
CA SER A 65 -3.82 10.51 -18.67
C SER A 65 -2.82 10.90 -17.57
N GLY A 66 -1.51 10.88 -17.87
CA GLY A 66 -0.46 11.15 -16.89
C GLY A 66 -0.14 10.00 -15.94
N ARG A 67 -0.75 8.82 -16.14
CA ARG A 67 -0.54 7.62 -15.30
C ARG A 67 0.62 6.75 -15.82
N TRP A 68 1.74 7.41 -16.09
CA TRP A 68 2.90 6.77 -16.72
C TRP A 68 3.47 5.60 -15.92
N PHE A 69 3.50 5.70 -14.58
CA PHE A 69 4.05 4.66 -13.75
C PHE A 69 3.08 3.48 -13.61
N LEU A 70 1.76 3.73 -13.60
CA LEU A 70 0.75 2.69 -13.67
C LEU A 70 0.91 1.87 -14.97
N LYS A 71 1.17 2.53 -16.10
CA LYS A 71 1.42 1.84 -17.37
C LYS A 71 2.66 0.93 -17.28
N ILE A 72 3.78 1.43 -16.74
CA ILE A 72 5.00 0.65 -16.57
C ILE A 72 4.73 -0.61 -15.72
N LEU A 73 4.07 -0.45 -14.58
CA LEU A 73 3.71 -1.57 -13.71
C LEU A 73 2.79 -2.55 -14.42
N GLY A 74 1.76 -2.04 -15.11
CA GLY A 74 0.83 -2.86 -15.88
C GLY A 74 1.52 -3.66 -16.98
N ASP A 75 2.42 -3.05 -17.73
CA ASP A 75 3.19 -3.71 -18.79
C ASP A 75 4.10 -4.83 -18.20
N ILE A 76 4.78 -4.56 -17.09
CA ILE A 76 5.63 -5.56 -16.42
C ILE A 76 4.79 -6.73 -15.90
N PHE A 77 3.73 -6.46 -15.16
CA PHE A 77 2.89 -7.50 -14.58
C PHE A 77 2.09 -8.24 -15.64
N GLY A 78 1.56 -7.54 -16.63
CA GLY A 78 0.85 -8.14 -17.75
C GLY A 78 1.73 -9.08 -18.57
N ALA A 79 2.98 -8.72 -18.82
CA ALA A 79 3.94 -9.57 -19.53
C ALA A 79 4.30 -10.84 -18.75
N GLN A 80 4.34 -10.79 -17.41
CA GLN A 80 4.73 -11.92 -16.56
C GLN A 80 3.55 -12.82 -16.15
N PHE A 81 2.40 -12.22 -15.84
CA PHE A 81 1.28 -12.91 -15.21
C PHE A 81 -0.02 -12.85 -16.03
N GLY A 82 -0.02 -12.15 -17.17
CA GLY A 82 -1.21 -11.89 -17.95
C GLY A 82 -2.10 -10.80 -17.35
N ASN A 83 -3.09 -10.37 -18.10
CA ASN A 83 -4.04 -9.31 -17.71
C ASN A 83 -5.30 -9.94 -17.10
N TYR A 84 -5.18 -10.57 -15.94
CA TYR A 84 -6.30 -11.22 -15.27
C TYR A 84 -6.67 -10.48 -13.99
N SER A 85 -7.97 -10.34 -13.75
CA SER A 85 -8.46 -9.95 -12.45
C SER A 85 -8.50 -11.17 -11.54
N LEU A 86 -7.74 -11.12 -10.45
CA LEU A 86 -7.71 -12.13 -9.39
C LEU A 86 -8.15 -11.49 -8.07
N PRO A 87 -9.45 -11.28 -7.84
CA PRO A 87 -9.94 -10.43 -6.74
C PRO A 87 -9.37 -10.81 -5.38
N PHE A 88 -9.31 -12.10 -5.06
CA PHE A 88 -8.77 -12.54 -3.78
C PHE A 88 -7.28 -12.19 -3.62
N VAL A 89 -6.46 -12.49 -4.63
CA VAL A 89 -5.01 -12.22 -4.58
C VAL A 89 -4.76 -10.71 -4.57
N SER A 90 -5.42 -9.96 -5.46
CA SER A 90 -5.32 -8.51 -5.54
C SER A 90 -5.78 -7.84 -4.25
N GLY A 91 -6.88 -8.31 -3.67
CA GLY A 91 -7.39 -7.82 -2.40
C GLY A 91 -6.44 -8.07 -1.23
N MET A 92 -5.88 -9.29 -1.11
CA MET A 92 -4.92 -9.63 -0.06
C MET A 92 -3.64 -8.79 -0.14
N ILE A 93 -3.09 -8.61 -1.36
CA ILE A 93 -1.92 -7.74 -1.57
C ILE A 93 -2.25 -6.30 -1.20
N SER A 94 -3.40 -5.80 -1.61
CA SER A 94 -3.85 -4.43 -1.30
C SER A 94 -4.01 -4.19 0.20
N VAL A 95 -4.66 -5.11 0.91
CA VAL A 95 -4.80 -5.05 2.37
C VAL A 95 -3.44 -5.02 3.05
N LEU A 96 -2.49 -5.85 2.60
CA LEU A 96 -1.13 -5.87 3.16
C LEU A 96 -0.40 -4.54 2.96
N LEU A 97 -0.46 -3.95 1.75
CA LEU A 97 0.15 -2.66 1.43
C LEU A 97 -0.44 -1.52 2.27
N LEU A 98 -1.77 -1.51 2.42
CA LEU A 98 -2.46 -0.52 3.26
C LEU A 98 -2.17 -0.72 4.75
N ALA A 99 -2.04 -1.96 5.22
CA ALA A 99 -1.66 -2.25 6.60
C ALA A 99 -0.23 -1.77 6.91
N ILE A 100 0.72 -1.93 5.98
CA ILE A 100 2.06 -1.36 6.11
C ILE A 100 1.97 0.17 6.19
N SER A 101 1.17 0.79 5.33
CA SER A 101 0.95 2.25 5.34
C SER A 101 0.38 2.73 6.68
N ALA A 102 -0.62 2.03 7.23
CA ALA A 102 -1.19 2.34 8.54
C ALA A 102 -0.15 2.24 9.66
N GLY A 103 0.73 1.23 9.60
CA GLY A 103 1.84 1.09 10.54
C GLY A 103 2.82 2.27 10.46
N LEU A 104 3.19 2.70 9.26
CA LEU A 104 4.06 3.87 9.06
C LEU A 104 3.41 5.16 9.57
N ILE A 105 2.11 5.35 9.33
CA ILE A 105 1.35 6.50 9.85
C ILE A 105 1.35 6.48 11.39
N ALA A 106 1.12 5.32 12.02
CA ALA A 106 1.16 5.19 13.47
C ALA A 106 2.56 5.53 14.05
N ASP A 107 3.63 5.18 13.34
CA ASP A 107 5.01 5.55 13.71
C ASP A 107 5.27 7.05 13.55
N MET A 108 4.82 7.66 12.44
CA MET A 108 4.94 9.11 12.21
C MET A 108 4.30 9.94 13.32
N PHE A 109 3.11 9.54 13.76
CA PHE A 109 2.40 10.18 14.88
C PHE A 109 2.89 9.73 16.26
N GLN A 110 3.92 8.88 16.35
CA GLN A 110 4.49 8.37 17.59
C GLN A 110 3.41 7.83 18.55
N MET A 111 2.44 7.11 18.01
CA MET A 111 1.31 6.60 18.78
C MET A 111 1.76 5.66 19.88
N GLN A 112 1.23 5.87 21.09
CA GLN A 112 1.52 5.02 22.27
C GLN A 112 0.37 4.05 22.58
N SER A 113 -0.86 4.46 22.34
CA SER A 113 -2.05 3.66 22.63
C SER A 113 -2.28 2.62 21.54
N LYS A 114 -2.29 1.35 21.93
CA LYS A 114 -2.63 0.23 21.03
C LYS A 114 -4.06 0.33 20.48
N LEU A 115 -5.02 0.77 21.32
CA LEU A 115 -6.41 0.89 20.93
C LEU A 115 -6.60 1.94 19.86
N PHE A 116 -6.02 3.13 20.04
CA PHE A 116 -6.07 4.17 19.02
C PHE A 116 -5.32 3.78 17.75
N ALA A 117 -4.24 3.02 17.86
CA ALA A 117 -3.52 2.52 16.70
C ALA A 117 -4.35 1.49 15.89
N VAL A 118 -5.07 0.59 16.56
CA VAL A 118 -6.04 -0.31 15.90
C VAL A 118 -7.15 0.50 15.23
N ALA A 119 -7.70 1.50 15.91
CA ALA A 119 -8.74 2.37 15.36
C ALA A 119 -8.24 3.15 14.14
N LEU A 120 -7.00 3.68 14.17
CA LEU A 120 -6.36 4.31 13.01
C LEU A 120 -6.29 3.35 11.83
N GLY A 121 -5.73 2.15 12.03
CA GLY A 121 -5.59 1.14 10.98
C GLY A 121 -6.95 0.73 10.39
N GLY A 122 -7.93 0.50 11.25
CA GLY A 122 -9.29 0.14 10.87
C GLY A 122 -9.98 1.26 10.08
N PHE A 123 -9.93 2.49 10.58
CA PHE A 123 -10.51 3.65 9.88
C PHE A 123 -9.84 3.89 8.53
N PHE A 124 -8.51 3.82 8.50
CA PHE A 124 -7.74 4.03 7.27
C PHE A 124 -8.14 3.05 6.16
N ILE A 125 -8.27 1.75 6.48
CA ILE A 125 -8.56 0.73 5.47
C ILE A 125 -10.04 0.65 5.08
N SER A 126 -10.95 1.04 5.99
CA SER A 126 -12.40 1.05 5.73
C SER A 126 -12.91 2.40 5.21
N PHE A 127 -12.00 3.37 4.98
CA PHE A 127 -12.38 4.69 4.47
C PHE A 127 -13.04 4.57 3.08
N PRO A 128 -14.11 5.33 2.80
CA PRO A 128 -14.88 5.19 1.56
C PRO A 128 -14.04 5.29 0.27
N ALA A 129 -12.98 6.11 0.24
CA ALA A 129 -12.09 6.19 -0.91
C ALA A 129 -11.29 4.90 -1.13
N VAL A 130 -10.92 4.18 -0.06
CA VAL A 130 -10.27 2.88 -0.15
C VAL A 130 -11.24 1.82 -0.65
N THR A 131 -12.46 1.82 -0.12
CA THR A 131 -13.53 0.92 -0.57
C THR A 131 -13.81 1.11 -2.07
N SER A 132 -13.88 2.36 -2.54
CA SER A 132 -14.08 2.64 -3.97
C SER A 132 -12.90 2.16 -4.85
N THR A 133 -11.68 2.09 -4.30
CA THR A 133 -10.51 1.56 -5.01
C THR A 133 -10.68 0.06 -5.32
N PHE A 134 -11.33 -0.70 -4.44
CA PHE A 134 -11.60 -2.13 -4.66
C PHE A 134 -12.65 -2.42 -5.73
N LEU A 135 -13.40 -1.42 -6.18
CA LEU A 135 -14.23 -1.57 -7.40
C LEU A 135 -13.39 -1.77 -8.66
N PHE A 136 -12.11 -1.40 -8.62
CA PHE A 136 -11.14 -1.58 -9.71
C PHE A 136 -10.11 -2.64 -9.32
N MET A 137 -10.57 -3.86 -9.05
CA MET A 137 -9.78 -4.91 -8.41
C MET A 137 -8.50 -5.27 -9.18
N TYR A 138 -8.52 -5.19 -10.51
CA TYR A 138 -7.36 -5.45 -11.37
C TYR A 138 -6.22 -4.42 -11.18
N THR A 139 -6.53 -3.17 -10.81
CA THR A 139 -5.56 -2.10 -10.55
C THR A 139 -5.40 -1.78 -9.07
N ALA A 140 -6.26 -2.29 -8.18
CA ALA A 140 -6.25 -1.99 -6.76
C ALA A 140 -4.88 -2.15 -6.09
N PRO A 141 -4.08 -3.22 -6.35
CA PRO A 141 -2.74 -3.33 -5.78
C PRO A 141 -1.82 -2.17 -6.15
N PHE A 142 -1.89 -1.68 -7.39
CA PHE A 142 -1.05 -0.56 -7.84
C PHE A 142 -1.45 0.75 -7.18
N TYR A 143 -2.75 0.99 -7.01
CA TYR A 143 -3.23 2.14 -6.26
C TYR A 143 -2.78 2.08 -4.79
N CYS A 144 -2.80 0.90 -4.18
CA CYS A 144 -2.27 0.71 -2.83
C CYS A 144 -0.75 0.89 -2.75
N VAL A 145 0.01 0.54 -3.81
CA VAL A 145 1.44 0.88 -3.93
C VAL A 145 1.63 2.40 -3.96
N ALA A 146 0.78 3.14 -4.69
CA ALA A 146 0.86 4.59 -4.72
C ALA A 146 0.62 5.22 -3.33
N VAL A 147 -0.36 4.71 -2.58
CA VAL A 147 -0.60 5.12 -1.18
C VAL A 147 0.63 4.81 -0.32
N LEU A 148 1.18 3.60 -0.41
CA LEU A 148 2.37 3.22 0.34
C LEU A 148 3.57 4.11 -0.01
N PHE A 149 3.79 4.44 -1.27
CA PHE A 149 4.89 5.30 -1.69
C PHE A 149 4.75 6.72 -1.13
N SER A 150 3.55 7.29 -1.15
CA SER A 150 3.30 8.61 -0.58
C SER A 150 3.53 8.64 0.94
N VAL A 151 3.00 7.64 1.65
CA VAL A 151 3.18 7.52 3.11
C VAL A 151 4.64 7.25 3.47
N LEU A 152 5.32 6.36 2.73
CA LEU A 152 6.74 6.06 2.94
C LEU A 152 7.63 7.27 2.69
N ALA A 153 7.33 8.06 1.65
CA ALA A 153 8.06 9.29 1.38
C ALA A 153 7.93 10.29 2.54
N ALA A 154 6.72 10.54 3.01
CA ALA A 154 6.47 11.40 4.16
C ALA A 154 7.18 10.88 5.42
N TRP A 155 7.10 9.57 5.68
CA TRP A 155 7.78 8.93 6.82
C TRP A 155 9.29 9.11 6.76
N LEU A 156 9.92 8.91 5.59
CA LEU A 156 11.35 9.09 5.40
C LEU A 156 11.79 10.55 5.65
N MET A 157 11.04 11.51 5.12
CA MET A 157 11.33 12.94 5.28
C MET A 157 11.23 13.38 6.75
N ILE A 158 10.23 12.89 7.48
CA ILE A 158 10.03 13.19 8.90
C ILE A 158 11.10 12.50 9.76
N ARG A 159 11.41 11.24 9.47
CA ARG A 159 12.31 10.42 10.29
C ARG A 159 13.78 10.76 10.08
N PHE A 160 14.14 11.16 8.87
CA PHE A 160 15.53 11.40 8.45
C PHE A 160 15.72 12.75 7.73
N PRO A 161 15.33 13.88 8.34
CA PRO A 161 15.31 15.20 7.66
C PRO A 161 16.68 15.64 7.11
N ASN A 162 17.75 15.21 7.78
CA ASN A 162 19.13 15.60 7.41
C ASN A 162 19.83 14.63 6.45
N LYS A 163 19.12 13.59 5.95
CA LYS A 163 19.69 12.60 5.04
C LYS A 163 19.29 12.91 3.59
N ILE A 164 20.11 13.71 2.91
CA ILE A 164 19.80 14.20 1.56
C ILE A 164 19.46 13.10 0.56
N LEU A 165 20.16 11.94 0.61
CA LEU A 165 19.88 10.81 -0.28
C LEU A 165 18.48 10.22 -0.03
N LEU A 166 18.04 10.14 1.23
CA LEU A 166 16.69 9.67 1.58
C LEU A 166 15.63 10.68 1.15
N ASN A 167 15.92 11.96 1.25
CA ASN A 167 15.01 13.00 0.78
C ASN A 167 14.87 12.99 -0.75
N ILE A 168 15.97 12.80 -1.50
CA ILE A 168 15.91 12.59 -2.95
C ILE A 168 15.10 11.35 -3.29
N PHE A 169 15.31 10.25 -2.58
CA PHE A 169 14.52 9.03 -2.77
C PHE A 169 13.03 9.23 -2.48
N SER A 170 12.70 10.01 -1.44
CA SER A 170 11.31 10.38 -1.14
C SER A 170 10.65 11.17 -2.28
N VAL A 171 11.38 12.09 -2.92
CA VAL A 171 10.86 12.80 -4.11
C VAL A 171 10.57 11.82 -5.25
N VAL A 172 11.44 10.84 -5.47
CA VAL A 172 11.21 9.79 -6.48
C VAL A 172 9.96 8.96 -6.14
N LEU A 173 9.78 8.58 -4.87
CA LEU A 173 8.57 7.86 -4.44
C LEU A 173 7.30 8.68 -4.68
N ILE A 174 7.31 9.98 -4.39
CA ILE A 174 6.18 10.88 -4.67
C ILE A 174 5.91 10.95 -6.18
N ALA A 175 6.95 11.10 -6.99
CA ALA A 175 6.80 11.12 -8.46
C ALA A 175 6.20 9.81 -8.99
N CYS A 176 6.63 8.65 -8.49
CA CYS A 176 6.05 7.36 -8.83
C CYS A 176 4.58 7.23 -8.37
N SER A 177 4.27 7.69 -7.15
CA SER A 177 2.90 7.70 -6.63
C SER A 177 1.97 8.53 -7.53
N LEU A 178 2.40 9.75 -7.89
CA LEU A 178 1.67 10.61 -8.82
C LEU A 178 1.56 10.00 -10.23
N GLY A 179 2.57 9.29 -10.67
CA GLY A 179 2.57 8.56 -11.94
C GLY A 179 1.64 7.34 -11.97
N ILE A 180 1.13 6.89 -10.80
CA ILE A 180 0.05 5.90 -10.71
C ILE A 180 -1.30 6.62 -10.70
N TYR A 181 -1.49 7.55 -9.76
CA TYR A 181 -2.75 8.29 -9.62
C TYR A 181 -2.54 9.63 -8.93
N GLN A 182 -2.84 10.73 -9.62
CA GLN A 182 -2.53 12.09 -9.15
C GLN A 182 -3.28 12.49 -7.87
N ALA A 183 -4.45 11.89 -7.59
CA ALA A 183 -5.22 12.20 -6.39
C ALA A 183 -4.49 11.87 -5.07
N TYR A 184 -3.47 11.00 -5.11
CA TYR A 184 -2.70 10.64 -3.90
C TYR A 184 -1.67 11.70 -3.47
N PHE A 185 -1.54 12.79 -4.20
CA PHE A 185 -0.70 13.92 -3.80
C PHE A 185 -1.12 14.51 -2.45
N SER A 186 -2.42 14.57 -2.19
CA SER A 186 -2.95 15.07 -0.91
C SER A 186 -2.51 14.26 0.32
N ASN A 187 -2.01 13.04 0.13
CA ASN A 187 -1.48 12.24 1.24
C ASN A 187 -0.08 12.66 1.68
N THR A 188 0.61 13.48 0.89
CA THR A 188 2.00 13.93 1.13
C THR A 188 2.12 15.42 1.42
N ALA A 189 1.05 16.18 1.21
CA ALA A 189 0.98 17.60 1.50
C ALA A 189 0.56 17.86 2.94
#